data_c461654687eef5013e32c2d8a8737482
#
_entry.id   c461654687eef5013e32c2d8a8737482
#
_cell.length_a   1.000
_cell.length_b   1.000
_cell.length_c   1.000
_cell.angle_alpha   90.00
_cell.angle_beta   90.00
_cell.angle_gamma   90.00
#
_symmetry.space_group_name_H-M   'P 1'
#
loop_
_entity.id
_entity.type
_entity.pdbx_description
1 polymer ?
#
loop_
_entity_poly.entity_id
_entity_poly.type
_entity_poly.pdbx_seq_one_letter_code
_entity_poly.pdbx_strand_id
1 'polypeptide(L)'
;MRYSIIIPAHNEEIHLKDALSSVHRQTLKPTSVIVVNDNSDDATESIIDEFSVINPIIQKLTIISSHLHMPGSKVVSAFQNGLQQLQDDYDFIVKMDADVILPDHYFEKIAVIFNNYPKVGIAGGFAYEQDETGEYKRNHPMDNDHVRGAFKSYRKDCFLAMGGLRNAMGWDTVDELLAKFHGFDIHTDESLKVKHLRPIGKAYNKRAKLLQGKAMYTMRYGFLITLIASAKMAWKQGKFNSLLDNLQGYFSAKNAKIPFLVTVQEGSFIRALRWEKIKGKLLR
;
A
#
# COMPACT_ATOMS: atom_id res chain seq x y z
N MET A 1 16.88 14.90 4.71
CA MET A 1 16.38 13.59 5.19
C MET A 1 16.97 12.47 4.35
N ARG A 2 17.37 11.38 4.98
CA ARG A 2 17.84 10.14 4.33
C ARG A 2 16.67 9.19 4.19
N TYR A 3 16.66 8.40 3.12
CA TYR A 3 15.59 7.44 2.94
C TYR A 3 16.05 6.19 2.19
N SER A 4 15.33 5.11 2.41
CA SER A 4 15.54 3.83 1.74
C SER A 4 14.27 3.35 1.08
N ILE A 5 14.41 2.62 -0.03
CA ILE A 5 13.30 2.08 -0.82
C ILE A 5 13.35 0.56 -0.77
N ILE A 6 12.20 -0.08 -0.58
CA ILE A 6 12.03 -1.52 -0.76
C ILE A 6 11.02 -1.76 -1.87
N ILE A 7 11.42 -2.55 -2.86
CA ILE A 7 10.64 -2.87 -4.06
C ILE A 7 10.41 -4.38 -4.12
N PRO A 8 9.27 -4.90 -3.65
CA PRO A 8 8.88 -6.27 -3.94
C PRO A 8 8.67 -6.48 -5.44
N ALA A 9 9.25 -7.53 -6.01
CA ALA A 9 9.13 -7.88 -7.42
C ALA A 9 8.90 -9.39 -7.60
N HIS A 10 7.97 -9.77 -8.47
CA HIS A 10 7.71 -11.14 -8.90
C HIS A 10 7.17 -11.11 -10.31
N ASN A 11 7.96 -11.59 -11.29
CA ASN A 11 7.63 -11.59 -12.71
C ASN A 11 7.26 -10.18 -13.23
N GLU A 12 8.22 -9.25 -13.12
CA GLU A 12 8.05 -7.83 -13.43
C GLU A 12 8.95 -7.38 -14.60
N GLU A 13 9.37 -8.29 -15.48
CA GLU A 13 10.27 -7.98 -16.61
C GLU A 13 9.78 -6.84 -17.50
N ILE A 14 8.44 -6.65 -17.59
CA ILE A 14 7.85 -5.62 -18.46
C ILE A 14 8.00 -4.22 -17.86
N HIS A 15 7.91 -4.10 -16.53
CA HIS A 15 7.75 -2.80 -15.87
C HIS A 15 8.94 -2.37 -15.01
N LEU A 16 9.69 -3.32 -14.48
CA LEU A 16 10.74 -3.07 -13.49
C LEU A 16 11.82 -2.11 -13.99
N LYS A 17 12.18 -2.19 -15.27
CA LYS A 17 13.18 -1.30 -15.88
C LYS A 17 12.77 0.17 -15.82
N ASP A 18 11.50 0.48 -16.09
CA ASP A 18 10.97 1.84 -16.04
C ASP A 18 10.86 2.34 -14.59
N ALA A 19 10.44 1.45 -13.66
CA ALA A 19 10.38 1.75 -12.25
C ALA A 19 11.79 2.11 -11.70
N LEU A 20 12.79 1.27 -11.91
CA LEU A 20 14.16 1.50 -11.46
C LEU A 20 14.79 2.72 -12.12
N SER A 21 14.50 2.96 -13.40
CA SER A 21 14.93 4.18 -14.12
C SER A 21 14.35 5.43 -13.45
N SER A 22 13.08 5.39 -13.00
CA SER A 22 12.46 6.53 -12.32
C SER A 22 13.09 6.78 -10.93
N VAL A 23 13.51 5.72 -10.22
CA VAL A 23 14.29 5.84 -8.98
C VAL A 23 15.68 6.41 -9.25
N HIS A 24 16.35 5.95 -10.31
CA HIS A 24 17.67 6.46 -10.70
C HIS A 24 17.65 7.97 -11.03
N ARG A 25 16.56 8.48 -11.62
CA ARG A 25 16.42 9.91 -11.98
C ARG A 25 16.04 10.82 -10.79
N GLN A 26 15.72 10.29 -9.61
CA GLN A 26 15.30 11.14 -8.48
C GLN A 26 16.30 12.24 -8.17
N THR A 27 15.82 13.47 -7.94
CA THR A 27 16.65 14.62 -7.54
C THR A 27 17.26 14.44 -6.16
N LEU A 28 16.48 13.98 -5.18
CA LEU A 28 16.99 13.49 -3.91
C LEU A 28 17.27 11.98 -4.05
N LYS A 29 18.54 11.59 -3.91
CA LYS A 29 18.92 10.17 -4.04
C LYS A 29 18.60 9.37 -2.78
N PRO A 30 18.14 8.11 -2.92
CA PRO A 30 18.00 7.21 -1.78
C PRO A 30 19.37 6.78 -1.22
N THR A 31 19.41 6.43 0.08
CA THR A 31 20.60 5.84 0.71
C THR A 31 20.78 4.38 0.29
N SER A 32 19.66 3.67 0.11
CA SER A 32 19.63 2.27 -0.30
C SER A 32 18.33 1.95 -1.04
N VAL A 33 18.41 1.06 -2.01
CA VAL A 33 17.25 0.50 -2.72
C VAL A 33 17.37 -1.02 -2.68
N ILE A 34 16.44 -1.70 -2.03
CA ILE A 34 16.42 -3.17 -1.99
C ILE A 34 15.30 -3.67 -2.88
N VAL A 35 15.67 -4.32 -3.99
CA VAL A 35 14.71 -5.01 -4.86
C VAL A 35 14.61 -6.46 -4.38
N VAL A 36 13.44 -6.83 -3.89
CA VAL A 36 13.18 -8.17 -3.37
C VAL A 36 12.58 -9.02 -4.47
N ASN A 37 13.42 -9.85 -5.10
CA ASN A 37 12.99 -10.82 -6.12
C ASN A 37 12.37 -12.04 -5.44
N ASP A 38 11.05 -12.17 -5.50
CA ASP A 38 10.31 -13.29 -4.93
C ASP A 38 10.16 -14.41 -5.97
N ASN A 39 11.25 -15.15 -6.21
CA ASN A 39 11.25 -16.33 -7.08
C ASN A 39 10.65 -16.07 -8.47
N SER A 40 11.14 -15.02 -9.17
CA SER A 40 10.77 -14.76 -10.55
C SER A 40 11.38 -15.81 -11.49
N ASP A 41 10.63 -16.18 -12.53
CA ASP A 41 11.02 -17.10 -13.60
C ASP A 41 11.13 -16.44 -14.99
N ASP A 42 11.03 -15.10 -15.02
CA ASP A 42 11.21 -14.22 -16.18
C ASP A 42 12.54 -13.44 -16.11
N ALA A 43 12.70 -12.40 -16.94
CA ALA A 43 13.89 -11.57 -16.96
C ALA A 43 14.03 -10.59 -15.76
N THR A 44 13.16 -10.65 -14.76
CA THR A 44 13.19 -9.74 -13.58
C THR A 44 14.56 -9.74 -12.92
N GLU A 45 15.17 -10.91 -12.70
CA GLU A 45 16.45 -11.02 -12.00
C GLU A 45 17.59 -10.35 -12.78
N SER A 46 17.67 -10.58 -14.09
CA SER A 46 18.71 -9.99 -14.94
C SER A 46 18.59 -8.46 -14.99
N ILE A 47 17.37 -7.92 -15.00
CA ILE A 47 17.13 -6.46 -14.95
C ILE A 47 17.66 -5.88 -13.62
N ILE A 48 17.45 -6.55 -12.49
CA ILE A 48 17.97 -6.08 -11.21
C ILE A 48 19.50 -6.06 -11.22
N ASP A 49 20.12 -7.12 -11.75
CA ASP A 49 21.58 -7.24 -11.82
C ASP A 49 22.19 -6.15 -12.70
N GLU A 50 21.59 -5.84 -13.87
CA GLU A 50 22.02 -4.73 -14.73
C GLU A 50 21.99 -3.39 -13.97
N PHE A 51 20.90 -3.10 -13.26
CA PHE A 51 20.78 -1.85 -12.50
C PHE A 51 21.72 -1.80 -11.30
N SER A 52 22.01 -2.91 -10.65
CA SER A 52 22.97 -3.00 -9.52
C SER A 52 24.40 -2.67 -9.96
N VAL A 53 24.77 -3.02 -11.20
CA VAL A 53 26.07 -2.65 -11.78
C VAL A 53 26.14 -1.14 -12.07
N ILE A 54 25.06 -0.56 -12.64
CA ILE A 54 24.99 0.87 -12.97
C ILE A 54 24.92 1.73 -11.70
N ASN A 55 24.22 1.26 -10.69
CA ASN A 55 23.97 2.00 -9.44
C ASN A 55 24.10 1.08 -8.23
N PRO A 56 25.25 1.06 -7.54
CA PRO A 56 25.53 0.15 -6.42
C PRO A 56 24.62 0.33 -5.19
N ILE A 57 23.84 1.41 -5.10
CA ILE A 57 22.83 1.56 -4.04
C ILE A 57 21.63 0.62 -4.25
N ILE A 58 21.43 0.09 -5.48
CA ILE A 58 20.40 -0.89 -5.81
C ILE A 58 20.97 -2.28 -5.51
N GLN A 59 20.34 -2.96 -4.57
CA GLN A 59 20.75 -4.28 -4.09
C GLN A 59 19.64 -5.28 -4.36
N LYS A 60 20.01 -6.47 -4.82
CA LYS A 60 19.09 -7.59 -4.99
C LYS A 60 19.00 -8.42 -3.73
N LEU A 61 17.79 -8.75 -3.32
CA LEU A 61 17.50 -9.79 -2.34
C LEU A 61 16.59 -10.84 -2.98
N THR A 62 17.08 -12.06 -3.13
CA THR A 62 16.23 -13.16 -3.64
C THR A 62 15.61 -13.92 -2.48
N ILE A 63 14.30 -14.13 -2.54
CA ILE A 63 13.53 -14.93 -1.58
C ILE A 63 12.68 -15.95 -2.32
N ILE A 64 12.25 -16.99 -1.62
CA ILE A 64 11.29 -17.96 -2.10
C ILE A 64 10.11 -17.96 -1.15
N SER A 65 9.02 -17.29 -1.54
CA SER A 65 7.80 -17.30 -0.74
C SER A 65 6.99 -18.59 -0.98
N SER A 66 6.15 -18.97 -0.02
CA SER A 66 5.29 -20.14 -0.16
C SER A 66 4.30 -19.96 -1.32
N HIS A 67 3.92 -21.06 -1.97
CA HIS A 67 2.94 -21.08 -3.08
C HIS A 67 1.51 -20.67 -2.67
N LEU A 68 1.22 -20.50 -1.38
CA LEU A 68 -0.08 -20.06 -0.90
C LEU A 68 -0.33 -18.60 -1.29
N HIS A 69 -1.13 -18.42 -2.34
CA HIS A 69 -1.47 -17.09 -2.83
C HIS A 69 -2.52 -16.44 -1.91
N MET A 70 -2.08 -15.52 -1.04
CA MET A 70 -2.95 -14.62 -0.29
C MET A 70 -2.73 -13.17 -0.77
N PRO A 71 -3.71 -12.53 -1.41
CA PRO A 71 -3.59 -11.16 -1.88
C PRO A 71 -3.12 -10.20 -0.77
N GLY A 72 -2.13 -9.36 -1.07
CA GLY A 72 -1.54 -8.40 -0.13
C GLY A 72 -0.55 -9.00 0.86
N SER A 73 -0.56 -10.33 1.09
CA SER A 73 0.32 -10.98 2.05
C SER A 73 1.75 -11.13 1.52
N LYS A 74 1.90 -11.58 0.25
CA LYS A 74 3.21 -11.80 -0.35
C LYS A 74 4.02 -10.50 -0.46
N VAL A 75 3.38 -9.43 -0.92
CA VAL A 75 4.03 -8.12 -1.07
C VAL A 75 4.52 -7.56 0.27
N VAL A 76 3.73 -7.76 1.35
CA VAL A 76 4.15 -7.34 2.70
C VAL A 76 5.27 -8.23 3.22
N SER A 77 5.22 -9.54 3.00
CA SER A 77 6.31 -10.45 3.39
C SER A 77 7.61 -10.11 2.66
N ALA A 78 7.57 -9.88 1.35
CA ALA A 78 8.74 -9.46 0.58
C ALA A 78 9.29 -8.11 1.10
N PHE A 79 8.41 -7.13 1.37
CA PHE A 79 8.79 -5.86 1.98
C PHE A 79 9.49 -6.08 3.34
N GLN A 80 8.93 -6.94 4.21
CA GLN A 80 9.53 -7.23 5.52
C GLN A 80 10.91 -7.90 5.41
N ASN A 81 11.11 -8.79 4.44
CA ASN A 81 12.43 -9.37 4.18
C ASN A 81 13.43 -8.31 3.71
N GLY A 82 13.03 -7.40 2.82
CA GLY A 82 13.85 -6.25 2.40
C GLY A 82 14.18 -5.32 3.57
N LEU A 83 13.22 -5.07 4.46
CA LEU A 83 13.41 -4.23 5.64
C LEU A 83 14.50 -4.77 6.58
N GLN A 84 14.60 -6.09 6.73
CA GLN A 84 15.63 -6.73 7.56
C GLN A 84 17.05 -6.57 7.01
N GLN A 85 17.21 -6.24 5.74
CA GLN A 85 18.51 -5.99 5.11
C GLN A 85 18.95 -4.52 5.24
N LEU A 86 18.03 -3.62 5.61
CA LEU A 86 18.37 -2.21 5.76
C LEU A 86 19.13 -1.96 7.04
N GLN A 87 20.19 -1.16 6.95
CA GLN A 87 20.78 -0.51 8.11
C GLN A 87 19.79 0.54 8.64
N ASP A 88 19.76 0.73 9.96
CA ASP A 88 18.81 1.64 10.63
C ASP A 88 19.19 3.13 10.45
N ASP A 89 19.65 3.51 9.26
CA ASP A 89 20.19 4.82 8.91
C ASP A 89 19.30 5.55 7.90
N TYR A 90 17.99 5.66 8.21
CA TYR A 90 17.01 6.41 7.43
C TYR A 90 16.05 7.22 8.31
N ASP A 91 15.58 8.33 7.78
CA ASP A 91 14.55 9.18 8.42
C ASP A 91 13.14 8.75 7.97
N PHE A 92 13.03 8.20 6.76
CA PHE A 92 11.80 7.59 6.24
C PHE A 92 12.09 6.41 5.32
N ILE A 93 11.12 5.49 5.26
CA ILE A 93 11.18 4.30 4.41
C ILE A 93 10.07 4.31 3.38
N VAL A 94 10.34 3.76 2.21
CA VAL A 94 9.40 3.72 1.10
C VAL A 94 9.08 2.27 0.72
N LYS A 95 7.80 1.94 0.68
CA LYS A 95 7.31 0.78 -0.03
C LYS A 95 6.90 1.20 -1.43
N MET A 96 7.58 0.68 -2.45
CA MET A 96 7.31 0.98 -3.86
C MET A 96 7.03 -0.31 -4.62
N ASP A 97 6.00 -0.32 -5.49
CA ASP A 97 5.75 -1.43 -6.41
C ASP A 97 6.68 -1.35 -7.63
N ALA A 98 6.92 -2.49 -8.26
CA ALA A 98 7.81 -2.61 -9.41
C ALA A 98 7.20 -2.10 -10.74
N ASP A 99 5.91 -1.70 -10.72
CA ASP A 99 5.13 -1.26 -11.87
C ASP A 99 4.67 0.21 -11.79
N VAL A 100 5.44 1.04 -11.07
CA VAL A 100 5.14 2.48 -10.96
C VAL A 100 6.31 3.33 -11.46
N ILE A 101 5.99 4.46 -12.11
CA ILE A 101 6.96 5.49 -12.50
C ILE A 101 6.70 6.73 -11.66
N LEU A 102 7.71 7.15 -10.92
CA LEU A 102 7.68 8.35 -10.09
C LEU A 102 8.17 9.58 -10.88
N PRO A 103 7.62 10.79 -10.63
CA PRO A 103 8.23 12.02 -11.14
C PRO A 103 9.59 12.25 -10.47
N ASP A 104 10.53 12.88 -11.19
CA ASP A 104 11.94 12.97 -10.78
C ASP A 104 12.18 13.68 -9.45
N HIS A 105 11.26 14.54 -9.00
CA HIS A 105 11.32 15.28 -7.73
C HIS A 105 10.43 14.67 -6.63
N TYR A 106 9.99 13.40 -6.78
CA TYR A 106 9.04 12.77 -5.87
C TYR A 106 9.54 12.77 -4.42
N PHE A 107 10.72 12.20 -4.17
CA PHE A 107 11.25 12.05 -2.82
C PHE A 107 11.77 13.35 -2.22
N GLU A 108 12.22 14.29 -3.03
CA GLU A 108 12.53 15.63 -2.58
C GLU A 108 11.29 16.31 -1.96
N LYS A 109 10.14 16.24 -2.62
CA LYS A 109 8.89 16.76 -2.09
C LYS A 109 8.40 15.99 -0.86
N ILE A 110 8.53 14.67 -0.83
CA ILE A 110 8.21 13.87 0.36
C ILE A 110 9.06 14.32 1.55
N ALA A 111 10.36 14.54 1.36
CA ALA A 111 11.25 15.04 2.40
C ALA A 111 10.84 16.43 2.90
N VAL A 112 10.44 17.34 1.99
CA VAL A 112 9.91 18.66 2.34
C VAL A 112 8.61 18.54 3.17
N ILE A 113 7.68 17.66 2.77
CA ILE A 113 6.45 17.40 3.54
C ILE A 113 6.79 16.94 4.95
N PHE A 114 7.67 15.95 5.09
CA PHE A 114 8.04 15.43 6.41
C PHE A 114 8.78 16.47 7.28
N ASN A 115 9.59 17.36 6.69
CA ASN A 115 10.27 18.41 7.43
C ASN A 115 9.28 19.51 7.91
N ASN A 116 8.35 19.92 7.03
CA ASN A 116 7.44 21.02 7.33
C ASN A 116 6.24 20.59 8.21
N TYR A 117 5.88 19.32 8.19
CA TYR A 117 4.72 18.78 8.91
C TYR A 117 5.13 17.60 9.81
N PRO A 118 5.63 17.88 11.04
CA PRO A 118 6.13 16.82 11.94
C PRO A 118 5.10 15.74 12.31
N LYS A 119 3.81 16.06 12.26
CA LYS A 119 2.72 15.09 12.51
C LYS A 119 2.43 14.18 11.32
N VAL A 120 2.91 14.51 10.13
CA VAL A 120 2.70 13.62 8.97
C VAL A 120 3.56 12.38 9.11
N GLY A 121 2.93 11.23 9.24
CA GLY A 121 3.57 9.92 9.36
C GLY A 121 3.60 9.13 8.06
N ILE A 122 2.62 9.35 7.17
CA ILE A 122 2.54 8.71 5.84
C ILE A 122 2.33 9.80 4.80
N ALA A 123 3.14 9.76 3.73
CA ALA A 123 3.03 10.71 2.62
C ALA A 123 3.14 10.02 1.26
N GLY A 124 2.51 10.63 0.23
CA GLY A 124 2.60 10.14 -1.15
C GLY A 124 1.86 11.03 -2.14
N GLY A 125 1.91 10.63 -3.40
CA GLY A 125 1.22 11.31 -4.49
C GLY A 125 -0.12 10.64 -4.85
N PHE A 126 -0.53 10.86 -6.10
CA PHE A 126 -1.74 10.25 -6.69
C PHE A 126 -1.38 9.34 -7.85
N ALA A 127 -2.07 8.20 -7.93
CA ALA A 127 -1.93 7.26 -9.03
C ALA A 127 -2.67 7.75 -10.27
N TYR A 128 -1.97 7.65 -11.39
CA TYR A 128 -2.49 7.89 -12.74
C TYR A 128 -2.33 6.60 -13.54
N GLU A 129 -3.41 6.12 -14.12
CA GLU A 129 -3.44 4.92 -14.96
C GLU A 129 -3.83 5.29 -16.40
N GLN A 130 -3.35 4.53 -17.37
CA GLN A 130 -3.77 4.70 -18.75
C GLN A 130 -5.22 4.26 -18.92
N ASP A 131 -6.00 5.11 -19.57
CA ASP A 131 -7.34 4.75 -20.05
C ASP A 131 -7.27 4.02 -21.40
N GLU A 132 -8.44 3.74 -21.97
CA GLU A 132 -8.56 3.06 -23.27
C GLU A 132 -7.97 3.88 -24.44
N THR A 133 -7.79 5.18 -24.28
CA THR A 133 -7.18 6.08 -25.27
C THR A 133 -5.66 6.19 -25.13
N GLY A 134 -5.07 5.59 -24.07
CA GLY A 134 -3.65 5.69 -23.75
C GLY A 134 -3.30 6.93 -22.93
N GLU A 135 -4.27 7.78 -22.55
CA GLU A 135 -4.04 8.94 -21.70
C GLU A 135 -3.96 8.55 -20.22
N TYR A 136 -3.01 9.17 -19.48
CA TYR A 136 -2.90 8.98 -18.05
C TYR A 136 -3.93 9.84 -17.31
N LYS A 137 -4.91 9.19 -16.67
CA LYS A 137 -5.94 9.82 -15.84
C LYS A 137 -5.80 9.42 -14.37
N ARG A 138 -6.13 10.36 -13.48
CA ARG A 138 -6.15 10.08 -12.04
C ARG A 138 -7.10 8.91 -11.78
N ASN A 139 -6.58 7.87 -11.18
CA ASN A 139 -7.37 6.71 -10.80
C ASN A 139 -8.34 7.09 -9.67
N HIS A 140 -9.63 6.88 -9.90
CA HIS A 140 -10.71 7.23 -8.98
C HIS A 140 -11.27 5.96 -8.29
N PRO A 141 -11.70 6.02 -7.02
CA PRO A 141 -11.74 7.17 -6.11
C PRO A 141 -10.61 7.11 -5.08
N MET A 142 -9.72 8.07 -5.11
CA MET A 142 -8.78 8.27 -3.99
C MET A 142 -9.28 9.42 -3.12
N ASP A 143 -9.54 9.15 -1.85
CA ASP A 143 -9.74 10.21 -0.85
C ASP A 143 -8.39 10.95 -0.65
N ASN A 144 -8.40 12.24 -0.37
CA ASN A 144 -7.17 13.04 -0.19
C ASN A 144 -6.40 12.66 1.09
N ASP A 145 -6.96 11.82 1.95
CA ASP A 145 -6.33 11.26 3.15
C ASP A 145 -5.98 9.77 2.99
N HIS A 146 -5.72 9.33 1.75
CA HIS A 146 -5.32 7.96 1.43
C HIS A 146 -4.17 7.95 0.42
N VAL A 147 -3.07 7.32 0.77
CA VAL A 147 -1.93 7.05 -0.12
C VAL A 147 -2.00 5.60 -0.59
N ARG A 148 -1.85 5.37 -1.89
CA ARG A 148 -1.81 4.00 -2.41
C ARG A 148 -0.62 3.21 -1.90
N GLY A 149 -0.83 1.94 -1.59
CA GLY A 149 0.21 1.01 -1.18
C GLY A 149 1.35 0.84 -2.18
N ALA A 150 1.15 1.22 -3.45
CA ALA A 150 2.14 1.10 -4.51
C ALA A 150 3.32 2.09 -4.38
N PHE A 151 3.21 3.18 -3.61
CA PHE A 151 4.25 4.22 -3.49
C PHE A 151 4.15 5.00 -2.16
N LYS A 152 3.98 4.27 -1.05
CA LYS A 152 3.86 4.86 0.30
C LYS A 152 5.22 5.17 0.90
N SER A 153 5.36 6.39 1.41
CA SER A 153 6.49 6.82 2.23
C SER A 153 6.06 6.91 3.69
N TYR A 154 6.83 6.29 4.58
CA TYR A 154 6.56 6.22 6.01
C TYR A 154 7.68 6.91 6.78
N ARG A 155 7.35 7.92 7.57
CA ARG A 155 8.28 8.46 8.57
C ARG A 155 8.68 7.35 9.55
N LYS A 156 9.96 7.29 9.92
CA LYS A 156 10.52 6.20 10.74
C LYS A 156 9.77 6.02 12.06
N ASP A 157 9.56 7.10 12.81
CA ASP A 157 8.87 7.05 14.09
C ASP A 157 7.41 6.58 13.97
N CYS A 158 6.70 7.02 12.93
CA CYS A 158 5.36 6.52 12.61
C CYS A 158 5.39 5.02 12.28
N PHE A 159 6.31 4.60 11.42
CA PHE A 159 6.44 3.19 11.02
C PHE A 159 6.72 2.28 12.21
N LEU A 160 7.58 2.72 13.13
CA LEU A 160 7.87 1.99 14.37
C LEU A 160 6.67 1.99 15.33
N ALA A 161 6.01 3.14 15.53
CA ALA A 161 4.86 3.26 16.41
C ALA A 161 3.71 2.34 15.99
N MET A 162 3.41 2.24 14.70
CA MET A 162 2.37 1.35 14.20
C MET A 162 2.77 -0.14 14.15
N GLY A 163 4.03 -0.46 14.46
CA GLY A 163 4.59 -1.82 14.46
C GLY A 163 4.75 -2.42 13.07
N GLY A 164 5.04 -1.57 12.06
CA GLY A 164 5.24 -1.96 10.67
C GLY A 164 3.97 -2.39 9.94
N LEU A 165 4.14 -2.95 8.73
CA LEU A 165 3.02 -3.39 7.90
C LEU A 165 2.43 -4.72 8.39
N ARG A 166 1.11 -4.80 8.41
CA ARG A 166 0.40 -6.04 8.75
C ARG A 166 0.29 -6.94 7.53
N ASN A 167 0.72 -8.19 7.67
CA ASN A 167 0.71 -9.18 6.58
C ASN A 167 -0.72 -9.69 6.33
N ALA A 168 -1.54 -8.89 5.63
CA ALA A 168 -2.92 -9.21 5.31
C ALA A 168 -3.45 -8.40 4.12
N MET A 169 -4.57 -8.84 3.56
CA MET A 169 -5.33 -8.04 2.59
C MET A 169 -5.83 -6.74 3.25
N GLY A 170 -5.68 -5.62 2.55
CA GLY A 170 -6.06 -4.28 3.05
C GLY A 170 -5.04 -3.67 4.00
N TRP A 171 -3.81 -4.20 3.99
CA TRP A 171 -2.69 -3.68 4.77
C TRP A 171 -2.48 -2.18 4.58
N ASP A 172 -2.69 -1.68 3.37
CA ASP A 172 -2.57 -0.28 2.96
C ASP A 172 -3.68 0.64 3.51
N THR A 173 -4.73 0.05 4.09
CA THR A 173 -5.75 0.75 4.88
C THR A 173 -5.47 0.59 6.37
N VAL A 174 -4.98 -0.58 6.79
CA VAL A 174 -4.64 -0.83 8.20
C VAL A 174 -3.53 0.07 8.67
N ASP A 175 -2.47 0.24 7.87
CA ASP A 175 -1.33 1.09 8.20
C ASP A 175 -1.75 2.54 8.46
N GLU A 176 -2.63 3.10 7.61
CA GLU A 176 -3.16 4.46 7.79
C GLU A 176 -4.02 4.61 9.04
N LEU A 177 -4.83 3.59 9.35
CA LEU A 177 -5.65 3.58 10.56
C LEU A 177 -4.78 3.50 11.81
N LEU A 178 -3.70 2.71 11.77
CA LEU A 178 -2.74 2.60 12.87
C LEU A 178 -1.90 3.88 13.01
N ALA A 179 -1.46 4.49 11.90
CA ALA A 179 -0.80 5.79 11.95
C ALA A 179 -1.68 6.84 12.64
N LYS A 180 -2.97 6.92 12.27
CA LYS A 180 -3.94 7.83 12.91
C LYS A 180 -4.18 7.48 14.38
N PHE A 181 -4.20 6.20 14.75
CA PHE A 181 -4.30 5.77 16.15
C PHE A 181 -3.12 6.28 16.99
N HIS A 182 -1.93 6.31 16.43
CA HIS A 182 -0.73 6.84 17.08
C HIS A 182 -0.54 8.36 16.93
N GLY A 183 -1.55 9.08 16.43
CA GLY A 183 -1.57 10.54 16.35
C GLY A 183 -0.87 11.13 15.14
N PHE A 184 -0.55 10.32 14.13
CA PHE A 184 0.04 10.79 12.88
C PHE A 184 -1.02 11.10 11.82
N ASP A 185 -0.71 12.06 10.97
CA ASP A 185 -1.51 12.47 9.82
C ASP A 185 -1.06 11.76 8.54
N ILE A 186 -1.98 11.66 7.58
CA ILE A 186 -1.72 11.18 6.22
C ILE A 186 -1.74 12.39 5.28
N HIS A 187 -0.72 12.52 4.44
CA HIS A 187 -0.62 13.63 3.49
C HIS A 187 -0.48 13.15 2.06
N THR A 188 -1.30 13.70 1.14
CA THR A 188 -1.18 13.48 -0.30
C THR A 188 -0.88 14.79 -1.01
N ASP A 189 0.09 14.78 -1.94
CA ASP A 189 0.44 15.94 -2.77
C ASP A 189 -0.07 15.73 -4.21
N GLU A 190 -0.97 16.60 -4.68
CA GLU A 190 -1.57 16.52 -6.03
C GLU A 190 -0.55 16.78 -7.15
N SER A 191 0.56 17.42 -6.85
CA SER A 191 1.63 17.64 -7.83
C SER A 191 2.45 16.38 -8.09
N LEU A 192 2.41 15.39 -7.19
CA LEU A 192 3.11 14.13 -7.29
C LEU A 192 2.27 13.09 -8.06
N LYS A 193 2.33 13.19 -9.39
CA LYS A 193 1.58 12.32 -10.31
C LYS A 193 2.40 11.04 -10.57
N VAL A 194 2.01 9.94 -9.97
CA VAL A 194 2.66 8.63 -10.13
C VAL A 194 1.96 7.85 -11.24
N LYS A 195 2.69 7.46 -12.27
CA LYS A 195 2.13 6.59 -13.31
C LYS A 195 2.15 5.14 -12.81
N HIS A 196 1.00 4.50 -12.83
CA HIS A 196 0.85 3.09 -12.50
C HIS A 196 0.65 2.32 -13.81
N LEU A 197 1.58 1.43 -14.13
CA LEU A 197 1.70 0.81 -15.45
C LEU A 197 0.73 -0.35 -15.65
N ARG A 198 0.35 -1.01 -14.55
CA ARG A 198 -0.61 -2.12 -14.58
C ARG A 198 -1.99 -1.63 -14.14
N PRO A 199 -3.02 -1.70 -15.00
CA PRO A 199 -4.38 -1.29 -14.63
C PRO A 199 -4.90 -2.10 -13.44
N ILE A 200 -5.35 -1.39 -12.39
CA ILE A 200 -5.96 -2.03 -11.21
C ILE A 200 -7.43 -2.30 -11.49
N GLY A 201 -7.92 -3.46 -11.07
CA GLY A 201 -9.36 -3.72 -10.94
C GLY A 201 -9.99 -4.66 -11.95
N LYS A 202 -9.30 -5.11 -13.01
CA LYS A 202 -9.87 -6.12 -13.93
C LYS A 202 -10.03 -7.52 -13.31
N ALA A 203 -9.37 -7.80 -12.17
CA ALA A 203 -9.38 -9.11 -11.48
C ALA A 203 -10.26 -9.18 -10.22
N TYR A 204 -11.16 -8.22 -9.97
CA TYR A 204 -12.05 -8.27 -8.80
C TYR A 204 -13.17 -9.30 -8.99
N ASN A 205 -12.83 -10.58 -8.73
CA ASN A 205 -13.74 -11.71 -8.74
C ASN A 205 -14.42 -11.90 -7.36
N LYS A 206 -15.33 -12.88 -7.26
CA LYS A 206 -16.05 -13.26 -6.03
C LYS A 206 -15.08 -13.50 -4.85
N ARG A 207 -13.91 -14.09 -5.09
CA ARG A 207 -12.89 -14.35 -4.06
C ARG A 207 -12.36 -13.07 -3.43
N ALA A 208 -12.13 -12.01 -4.21
CA ALA A 208 -11.67 -10.73 -3.69
C ALA A 208 -12.71 -10.06 -2.78
N LYS A 209 -14.01 -10.21 -3.06
CA LYS A 209 -15.09 -9.66 -2.22
C LYS A 209 -15.21 -10.41 -0.90
N LEU A 210 -15.09 -11.74 -0.90
CA LEU A 210 -15.02 -12.52 0.35
C LEU A 210 -13.83 -12.08 1.21
N LEU A 211 -12.69 -11.82 0.61
CA LEU A 211 -11.49 -11.33 1.30
C LEU A 211 -11.69 -9.91 1.87
N GLN A 212 -12.48 -9.06 1.20
CA GLN A 212 -12.84 -7.74 1.71
C GLN A 212 -13.67 -7.83 3.00
N GLY A 213 -14.67 -8.71 3.03
CA GLY A 213 -15.45 -8.96 4.24
C GLY A 213 -14.60 -9.53 5.38
N LYS A 214 -13.68 -10.46 5.08
CA LYS A 214 -12.69 -10.97 6.01
C LYS A 214 -11.80 -9.85 6.56
N ALA A 215 -11.31 -8.93 5.73
CA ALA A 215 -10.51 -7.79 6.14
C ALA A 215 -11.27 -6.87 7.13
N MET A 216 -12.56 -6.60 6.88
CA MET A 216 -13.39 -5.82 7.80
C MET A 216 -13.55 -6.51 9.17
N TYR A 217 -13.66 -7.85 9.19
CA TYR A 217 -13.70 -8.61 10.45
C TYR A 217 -12.35 -8.50 11.18
N THR A 218 -11.24 -8.75 10.51
CA THR A 218 -9.91 -8.76 11.14
C THR A 218 -9.48 -7.37 11.62
N MET A 219 -9.96 -6.29 11.01
CA MET A 219 -9.83 -4.90 11.45
C MET A 219 -10.81 -4.51 12.58
N ARG A 220 -11.57 -5.43 13.14
CA ARG A 220 -12.55 -5.17 14.22
C ARG A 220 -13.60 -4.11 13.90
N TYR A 221 -14.05 -3.98 12.63
CA TYR A 221 -15.10 -3.01 12.28
C TYR A 221 -16.44 -3.25 13.00
N GLY A 222 -16.72 -4.50 13.35
CA GLY A 222 -18.04 -4.90 13.87
C GLY A 222 -19.07 -5.04 12.75
N PHE A 223 -20.19 -5.67 13.07
CA PHE A 223 -21.21 -6.01 12.06
C PHE A 223 -21.85 -4.79 11.40
N LEU A 224 -22.27 -3.78 12.19
CA LEU A 224 -23.01 -2.63 11.66
C LEU A 224 -22.16 -1.80 10.68
N ILE A 225 -20.91 -1.52 11.01
CA ILE A 225 -20.01 -0.77 10.11
C ILE A 225 -19.73 -1.59 8.85
N THR A 226 -19.54 -2.91 8.99
CA THR A 226 -19.36 -3.83 7.85
C THR A 226 -20.57 -3.82 6.94
N LEU A 227 -21.78 -3.86 7.48
CA LEU A 227 -23.03 -3.81 6.70
C LEU A 227 -23.14 -2.49 5.92
N ILE A 228 -22.96 -1.35 6.59
CA ILE A 228 -23.03 -0.02 5.97
C ILE A 228 -21.96 0.14 4.88
N ALA A 229 -20.72 -0.26 5.16
CA ALA A 229 -19.63 -0.19 4.20
C ALA A 229 -19.90 -1.07 2.96
N SER A 230 -20.36 -2.31 3.19
CA SER A 230 -20.68 -3.25 2.13
C SER A 230 -21.87 -2.80 1.28
N ALA A 231 -22.92 -2.24 1.89
CA ALA A 231 -24.06 -1.67 1.18
C ALA A 231 -23.64 -0.49 0.30
N LYS A 232 -22.81 0.43 0.84
CA LYS A 232 -22.25 1.55 0.07
C LYS A 232 -21.40 1.10 -1.10
N MET A 233 -20.56 0.07 -0.92
CA MET A 233 -19.72 -0.49 -1.99
C MET A 233 -20.59 -1.13 -3.07
N ALA A 234 -21.60 -1.91 -2.70
CA ALA A 234 -22.53 -2.54 -3.62
C ALA A 234 -23.29 -1.50 -4.46
N TRP A 235 -23.76 -0.42 -3.81
CA TRP A 235 -24.42 0.71 -4.49
C TRP A 235 -23.49 1.39 -5.50
N LYS A 236 -22.27 1.77 -5.09
CA LYS A 236 -21.30 2.42 -5.99
C LYS A 236 -20.92 1.55 -7.21
N GLN A 237 -20.89 0.24 -7.04
CA GLN A 237 -20.54 -0.70 -8.11
C GLN A 237 -21.73 -1.14 -8.96
N GLY A 238 -22.97 -0.80 -8.59
CA GLY A 238 -24.18 -1.33 -9.23
C GLY A 238 -24.33 -2.85 -9.09
N LYS A 239 -23.69 -3.47 -8.08
CA LYS A 239 -23.58 -4.95 -7.93
C LYS A 239 -24.05 -5.39 -6.55
N PHE A 240 -25.34 -5.67 -6.41
CA PHE A 240 -25.93 -6.07 -5.13
C PHE A 240 -25.28 -7.35 -4.52
N ASN A 241 -24.87 -8.28 -5.34
CA ASN A 241 -24.16 -9.50 -4.90
C ASN A 241 -22.87 -9.20 -4.12
N SER A 242 -22.25 -8.01 -4.33
CA SER A 242 -21.06 -7.60 -3.57
C SER A 242 -21.35 -7.42 -2.09
N LEU A 243 -22.56 -7.01 -1.72
CA LEU A 243 -22.99 -6.94 -0.31
C LEU A 243 -22.99 -8.33 0.33
N LEU A 244 -23.64 -9.30 -0.34
CA LEU A 244 -23.74 -10.68 0.17
C LEU A 244 -22.36 -11.34 0.28
N ASP A 245 -21.51 -11.18 -0.74
CA ASP A 245 -20.15 -11.72 -0.73
C ASP A 245 -19.32 -11.15 0.43
N ASN A 246 -19.39 -9.85 0.68
CA ASN A 246 -18.69 -9.20 1.80
C ASN A 246 -19.20 -9.71 3.15
N LEU A 247 -20.52 -9.83 3.33
CA LEU A 247 -21.10 -10.37 4.57
C LEU A 247 -20.74 -11.84 4.76
N GLN A 248 -20.77 -12.63 3.70
CA GLN A 248 -20.33 -14.03 3.75
C GLN A 248 -18.86 -14.14 4.21
N GLY A 249 -17.98 -13.28 3.64
CA GLY A 249 -16.55 -13.23 4.03
C GLY A 249 -16.36 -12.84 5.50
N TYR A 250 -17.13 -11.87 5.99
CA TYR A 250 -17.12 -11.44 7.40
C TYR A 250 -17.54 -12.58 8.34
N PHE A 251 -18.66 -13.23 8.08
CA PHE A 251 -19.16 -14.32 8.94
C PHE A 251 -18.30 -15.56 8.84
N SER A 252 -17.78 -15.90 7.67
CA SER A 252 -16.83 -16.99 7.50
C SER A 252 -15.58 -16.79 8.37
N ALA A 253 -15.01 -15.58 8.33
CA ALA A 253 -13.86 -15.24 9.16
C ALA A 253 -14.18 -15.28 10.66
N LYS A 254 -15.37 -14.81 11.06
CA LYS A 254 -15.85 -14.85 12.44
C LYS A 254 -16.02 -16.28 12.94
N ASN A 255 -16.69 -17.14 12.17
CA ASN A 255 -16.93 -18.55 12.52
C ASN A 255 -15.61 -19.35 12.58
N ALA A 256 -14.68 -19.08 11.69
CA ALA A 256 -13.34 -19.67 11.68
C ALA A 256 -12.42 -19.09 12.77
N LYS A 257 -12.89 -18.11 13.56
CA LYS A 257 -12.12 -17.43 14.63
C LYS A 257 -10.76 -16.91 14.11
N ILE A 258 -10.73 -16.36 12.89
CA ILE A 258 -9.49 -15.82 12.30
C ILE A 258 -8.92 -14.76 13.26
N PRO A 259 -7.60 -14.77 13.54
CA PRO A 259 -6.95 -13.79 14.40
C PRO A 259 -7.18 -12.35 13.90
N PHE A 260 -7.36 -11.42 14.83
CA PHE A 260 -7.48 -10.01 14.49
C PHE A 260 -6.13 -9.41 14.15
N LEU A 261 -6.12 -8.49 13.20
CA LEU A 261 -4.93 -7.75 12.78
C LEU A 261 -4.58 -6.60 13.71
N VAL A 262 -5.56 -6.17 14.50
CA VAL A 262 -5.48 -5.01 15.38
C VAL A 262 -5.90 -5.39 16.81
N THR A 263 -5.34 -4.70 17.79
CA THR A 263 -5.69 -4.85 19.20
C THR A 263 -7.13 -4.40 19.48
N VAL A 264 -7.63 -4.63 20.70
CA VAL A 264 -8.96 -4.17 21.09
C VAL A 264 -9.05 -2.64 21.10
N GLN A 265 -7.99 -1.96 21.53
CA GLN A 265 -7.91 -0.50 21.60
C GLN A 265 -7.88 0.13 20.20
N GLU A 266 -7.01 -0.36 19.33
CA GLU A 266 -6.95 0.06 17.91
C GLU A 266 -8.30 -0.18 17.22
N GLY A 267 -8.92 -1.35 17.43
CA GLY A 267 -10.25 -1.64 16.89
C GLY A 267 -11.35 -0.71 17.42
N SER A 268 -11.27 -0.27 18.67
CA SER A 268 -12.20 0.71 19.23
C SER A 268 -12.05 2.08 18.57
N PHE A 269 -10.80 2.53 18.41
CA PHE A 269 -10.47 3.76 17.68
C PHE A 269 -10.97 3.70 16.22
N ILE A 270 -10.69 2.61 15.51
CA ILE A 270 -11.13 2.40 14.13
C ILE A 270 -12.65 2.53 14.01
N ARG A 271 -13.41 1.91 14.93
CA ARG A 271 -14.88 2.02 14.93
C ARG A 271 -15.34 3.45 15.19
N ALA A 272 -14.73 4.14 16.15
CA ALA A 272 -15.06 5.55 16.45
C ALA A 272 -14.84 6.44 15.21
N LEU A 273 -13.69 6.32 14.56
CA LEU A 273 -13.34 7.05 13.35
C LEU A 273 -14.31 6.75 12.18
N ARG A 274 -14.71 5.48 12.02
CA ARG A 274 -15.69 5.09 10.99
C ARG A 274 -17.08 5.65 11.26
N TRP A 275 -17.52 5.63 12.53
CA TRP A 275 -18.79 6.25 12.91
C TRP A 275 -18.81 7.75 12.72
N GLU A 276 -17.73 8.45 13.03
CA GLU A 276 -17.59 9.87 12.78
C GLU A 276 -17.73 10.19 11.28
N LYS A 277 -16.99 9.46 10.41
CA LYS A 277 -17.12 9.60 8.95
C LYS A 277 -18.55 9.27 8.42
N ILE A 278 -19.25 8.30 9.03
CA ILE A 278 -20.63 7.96 8.66
C ILE A 278 -21.57 9.09 9.06
N LYS A 279 -21.51 9.57 10.31
CA LYS A 279 -22.34 10.68 10.81
C LYS A 279 -22.12 11.96 10.01
N GLY A 280 -20.88 12.33 9.75
CA GLY A 280 -20.54 13.51 8.96
C GLY A 280 -21.06 13.48 7.51
N LYS A 281 -21.36 12.28 6.95
CA LYS A 281 -22.00 12.12 5.62
C LYS A 281 -23.52 12.08 5.64
N LEU A 282 -24.12 11.79 6.78
CA LEU A 282 -25.59 11.79 6.97
C LEU A 282 -26.12 13.20 7.29
N LEU A 283 -25.24 14.09 7.79
CA LEU A 283 -25.57 15.47 8.18
C LEU A 283 -25.29 16.49 7.04
N ARG A 284 -24.79 16.03 5.91
CA ARG A 284 -24.63 16.80 4.65
C ARG A 284 -25.65 16.37 3.61
#